data_b2baa50f476d6ffff4de5869ded68cb6
#
_entry.id   b2baa50f476d6ffff4de5869ded68cb6
#
_cell.length_a   1.000
_cell.length_b   1.000
_cell.length_c   1.000
_cell.angle_alpha   90.00
_cell.angle_beta   90.00
_cell.angle_gamma   90.00
#
_symmetry.space_group_name_H-M   'P 1'
#
loop_
_entity.id
_entity.type
_entity.pdbx_description
1 polymer ?
#
loop_
_entity_poly.entity_id
_entity_poly.type
_entity_poly.pdbx_seq_one_letter_code
_entity_poly.pdbx_strand_id
1 'polypeptide(L)'
;IMKKLARRAEVPLIGAGNVKRAEDVKKLLYAGCERAVLNFSKESNVELLEEVSKRFGKEKILVSVFQISEYEDHRGLIEEYAGGILCLENLQETICRETKLPLILHTNSMGREEIFRVLKEEQAEGISGRYVSDPQVDLMELKRSLRGQGIPVNTFESSIAWEDFKLNGDGLIPVIVQDYRTDEVPMLAYMNREAFE
;
A
#
# COMPACT_ATOMS: atom_id res chain seq x y z
N ILE A 1 10.21 9.76 15.36
CA ILE A 1 10.52 8.56 14.57
C ILE A 1 9.77 8.61 13.24
N MET A 2 8.43 8.71 13.19
CA MET A 2 7.63 8.69 11.95
C MET A 2 8.07 9.71 10.90
N LYS A 3 8.28 10.99 11.26
CA LYS A 3 8.79 12.01 10.33
C LYS A 3 10.14 11.67 9.69
N LYS A 4 11.03 10.97 10.43
CA LYS A 4 12.32 10.53 9.88
C LYS A 4 12.15 9.36 8.92
N LEU A 5 11.21 8.45 9.21
CA LEU A 5 10.87 7.35 8.32
C LEU A 5 10.22 7.86 7.03
N ALA A 6 9.21 8.72 7.14
CA ALA A 6 8.51 9.26 5.99
C ALA A 6 9.40 10.07 5.04
N ARG A 7 10.43 10.75 5.57
CA ARG A 7 11.42 11.46 4.73
C ARG A 7 12.37 10.54 3.98
N ARG A 8 12.54 9.29 4.43
CA ARG A 8 13.45 8.30 3.82
C ARG A 8 12.72 7.23 3.04
N ALA A 9 11.43 7.02 3.34
CA ALA A 9 10.64 6.04 2.62
C ALA A 9 10.33 6.56 1.21
N GLU A 10 10.61 5.73 0.22
CA GLU A 10 10.26 5.97 -1.19
C GLU A 10 8.92 5.33 -1.56
N VAL A 11 8.24 4.79 -0.57
CA VAL A 11 6.94 4.13 -0.68
C VAL A 11 5.93 4.76 0.27
N PRO A 12 4.63 4.71 -0.06
CA PRO A 12 3.56 5.18 0.82
C PRO A 12 3.60 4.48 2.19
N LEU A 13 3.39 5.24 3.26
CA LEU A 13 3.37 4.71 4.62
C LEU A 13 1.95 4.66 5.17
N ILE A 14 1.58 3.54 5.76
CA ILE A 14 0.37 3.39 6.55
C ILE A 14 0.76 3.50 8.03
N GLY A 15 0.21 4.51 8.71
CA GLY A 15 0.50 4.77 10.12
C GLY A 15 -0.52 4.09 11.04
N ALA A 16 -0.07 3.14 11.85
CA ALA A 16 -0.84 2.59 12.95
C ALA A 16 -0.22 2.97 14.29
N GLY A 17 -1.05 3.18 15.32
CA GLY A 17 -0.55 3.55 16.62
C GLY A 17 -1.63 3.66 17.68
N ASN A 18 -1.26 4.24 18.84
CA ASN A 18 -2.19 4.45 19.94
C ASN A 18 -3.03 5.72 19.70
N VAL A 19 -3.93 5.66 18.69
CA VAL A 19 -4.87 6.76 18.43
C VAL A 19 -5.91 6.82 19.53
N LYS A 20 -6.10 8.02 20.06
CA LYS A 20 -7.12 8.34 21.10
C LYS A 20 -8.00 9.53 20.72
N ARG A 21 -7.52 10.39 19.82
CA ARG A 21 -8.15 11.65 19.42
C ARG A 21 -7.85 11.95 17.96
N ALA A 22 -8.68 12.77 17.32
CA ALA A 22 -8.47 13.25 15.96
C ALA A 22 -7.09 13.90 15.74
N GLU A 23 -6.53 14.56 16.77
CA GLU A 23 -5.19 15.13 16.71
C GLU A 23 -4.06 14.07 16.58
N ASP A 24 -4.29 12.83 16.99
CA ASP A 24 -3.30 11.77 16.83
C ASP A 24 -3.31 11.25 15.39
N VAL A 25 -4.49 11.18 14.74
CA VAL A 25 -4.62 10.94 13.30
C VAL A 25 -3.91 12.04 12.50
N LYS A 26 -4.17 13.30 12.84
CA LYS A 26 -3.48 14.45 12.22
C LYS A 26 -1.96 14.33 12.32
N LYS A 27 -1.42 13.94 13.48
CA LYS A 27 0.03 13.75 13.66
C LYS A 27 0.60 12.66 12.76
N LEU A 28 -0.12 11.56 12.53
CA LEU A 28 0.30 10.50 11.61
C LEU A 28 0.35 11.02 10.17
N LEU A 29 -0.73 11.65 9.70
CA LEU A 29 -0.81 12.19 8.34
C LEU A 29 0.23 13.31 8.10
N TYR A 30 0.36 14.26 9.02
CA TYR A 30 1.38 15.33 8.91
C TYR A 30 2.82 14.85 9.18
N ALA A 31 2.99 13.64 9.70
CA ALA A 31 4.30 13.01 9.76
C ALA A 31 4.72 12.41 8.41
N GLY A 32 3.81 12.35 7.43
CA GLY A 32 4.04 11.82 6.10
C GLY A 32 3.45 10.43 5.87
N CYS A 33 2.55 9.95 6.76
CA CYS A 33 1.76 8.77 6.45
C CYS A 33 0.68 9.13 5.42
N GLU A 34 0.52 8.28 4.42
CA GLU A 34 -0.56 8.44 3.44
C GLU A 34 -1.92 8.09 4.04
N ARG A 35 -1.95 7.03 4.85
CA ARG A 35 -3.16 6.57 5.54
C ARG A 35 -2.89 6.36 7.03
N ALA A 36 -3.92 6.53 7.85
CA ALA A 36 -3.90 6.24 9.28
C ALA A 36 -4.90 5.13 9.63
N VAL A 37 -4.52 4.25 10.56
CA VAL A 37 -5.36 3.12 10.99
C VAL A 37 -6.03 3.42 12.32
N LEU A 38 -7.35 3.25 12.38
CA LEU A 38 -8.15 3.22 13.59
C LEU A 38 -8.39 1.78 14.03
N ASN A 39 -8.04 1.48 15.27
CA ASN A 39 -8.24 0.13 15.84
C ASN A 39 -9.66 -0.02 16.39
N PHE A 40 -10.51 -0.80 15.74
CA PHE A 40 -11.92 -0.98 16.11
C PHE A 40 -12.16 -1.89 17.33
N SER A 41 -11.12 -2.52 17.87
CA SER A 41 -11.23 -3.10 19.22
C SER A 41 -11.32 -2.04 20.33
N LYS A 42 -11.29 -0.75 19.98
CA LYS A 42 -11.39 0.37 20.90
C LYS A 42 -12.58 1.25 20.54
N GLU A 43 -13.57 1.31 21.42
CA GLU A 43 -14.77 2.13 21.24
C GLU A 43 -14.44 3.59 20.90
N SER A 44 -13.44 4.17 21.57
CA SER A 44 -12.98 5.55 21.29
C SER A 44 -12.50 5.77 19.84
N ASN A 45 -12.09 4.72 19.12
CA ASN A 45 -11.71 4.81 17.73
C ASN A 45 -12.90 4.65 16.79
N VAL A 46 -13.92 3.90 17.21
CA VAL A 46 -15.20 3.81 16.51
C VAL A 46 -15.87 5.18 16.50
N GLU A 47 -15.97 5.84 17.66
CA GLU A 47 -16.53 7.20 17.81
C GLU A 47 -15.79 8.26 16.98
N LEU A 48 -14.47 8.06 16.76
CA LEU A 48 -13.64 9.00 16.01
C LEU A 48 -13.79 8.89 14.49
N LEU A 49 -14.27 7.76 13.95
CA LEU A 49 -14.18 7.48 12.52
C LEU A 49 -14.87 8.55 11.67
N GLU A 50 -16.09 8.91 12.02
CA GLU A 50 -16.87 9.92 11.28
C GLU A 50 -16.16 11.29 11.28
N GLU A 51 -15.70 11.75 12.46
CA GLU A 51 -15.00 13.03 12.60
C GLU A 51 -13.75 13.10 11.72
N VAL A 52 -12.86 12.09 11.84
CA VAL A 52 -11.59 12.12 11.13
C VAL A 52 -11.75 11.90 9.63
N SER A 53 -12.75 11.11 9.22
CA SER A 53 -13.09 10.92 7.82
C SER A 53 -13.56 12.20 7.16
N LYS A 54 -14.47 12.94 7.81
CA LYS A 54 -14.94 14.25 7.32
C LYS A 54 -13.84 15.30 7.29
N ARG A 55 -12.90 15.23 8.22
CA ARG A 55 -11.79 16.19 8.35
C ARG A 55 -10.65 15.97 7.39
N PHE A 56 -10.27 14.71 7.12
CA PHE A 56 -9.06 14.36 6.38
C PHE A 56 -9.32 13.65 5.05
N GLY A 57 -10.55 13.20 4.80
CA GLY A 57 -10.93 12.35 3.68
C GLY A 57 -10.96 10.88 4.06
N LYS A 58 -12.03 10.17 3.68
CA LYS A 58 -12.20 8.76 4.04
C LYS A 58 -11.10 7.85 3.44
N GLU A 59 -10.59 8.21 2.28
CA GLU A 59 -9.52 7.50 1.58
C GLU A 59 -8.21 7.42 2.39
N LYS A 60 -8.05 8.32 3.36
CA LYS A 60 -6.88 8.37 4.27
C LYS A 60 -7.07 7.59 5.56
N ILE A 61 -8.27 7.04 5.79
CA ILE A 61 -8.60 6.36 7.05
C ILE A 61 -8.85 4.88 6.77
N LEU A 62 -8.05 4.03 7.39
CA LEU A 62 -8.29 2.60 7.44
C LEU A 62 -8.81 2.22 8.82
N VAL A 63 -9.62 1.17 8.88
CA VAL A 63 -10.02 0.54 10.14
C VAL A 63 -9.35 -0.82 10.27
N SER A 64 -8.88 -1.18 11.47
CA SER A 64 -8.39 -2.54 11.71
C SER A 64 -9.42 -3.34 12.50
N VAL A 65 -9.69 -4.55 12.02
CA VAL A 65 -10.68 -5.49 12.54
C VAL A 65 -9.98 -6.79 12.92
N PHE A 66 -10.07 -7.17 14.19
CA PHE A 66 -9.46 -8.38 14.75
C PHE A 66 -10.50 -9.44 15.15
N GLN A 67 -11.78 -9.06 15.26
CA GLN A 67 -12.91 -9.93 15.51
C GLN A 67 -14.05 -9.57 14.56
N ILE A 68 -14.82 -10.56 14.14
CA ILE A 68 -15.89 -10.33 13.17
C ILE A 68 -16.98 -9.38 13.70
N SER A 69 -17.28 -9.42 15.00
CA SER A 69 -18.22 -8.51 15.64
C SER A 69 -17.84 -7.05 15.51
N GLU A 70 -16.54 -6.71 15.51
CA GLU A 70 -16.08 -5.34 15.29
C GLU A 70 -16.49 -4.81 13.92
N TYR A 71 -16.59 -5.67 12.91
CA TYR A 71 -17.09 -5.32 11.58
C TYR A 71 -18.62 -5.33 11.54
N GLU A 72 -19.26 -6.40 12.00
CA GLU A 72 -20.72 -6.59 11.91
C GLU A 72 -21.48 -5.49 12.67
N ASP A 73 -21.04 -5.17 13.89
CA ASP A 73 -21.69 -4.17 14.74
C ASP A 73 -21.53 -2.75 14.20
N HIS A 74 -20.49 -2.47 13.40
CA HIS A 74 -20.16 -1.15 12.89
C HIS A 74 -20.13 -1.05 11.37
N ARG A 75 -20.66 -2.04 10.66
CA ARG A 75 -20.61 -2.14 9.20
C ARG A 75 -21.04 -0.85 8.49
N GLY A 76 -22.19 -0.31 8.85
CA GLY A 76 -22.69 0.92 8.22
C GLY A 76 -21.73 2.10 8.34
N LEU A 77 -21.15 2.26 9.53
CA LEU A 77 -20.17 3.31 9.82
C LEU A 77 -18.87 3.10 9.02
N ILE A 78 -18.40 1.85 8.94
CA ILE A 78 -17.18 1.49 8.18
C ILE A 78 -17.38 1.76 6.70
N GLU A 79 -18.48 1.28 6.10
CA GLU A 79 -18.76 1.45 4.67
C GLU A 79 -18.89 2.93 4.26
N GLU A 80 -19.44 3.76 5.15
CA GLU A 80 -19.63 5.18 4.88
C GLU A 80 -18.33 5.99 5.02
N TYR A 81 -17.56 5.73 6.07
CA TYR A 81 -16.47 6.61 6.50
C TYR A 81 -15.05 6.03 6.43
N ALA A 82 -14.87 4.73 6.16
CA ALA A 82 -13.54 4.17 5.97
C ALA A 82 -13.15 4.10 4.49
N GLY A 83 -11.87 4.25 4.20
CA GLY A 83 -11.29 4.06 2.87
C GLY A 83 -10.75 2.64 2.63
N GLY A 84 -10.82 1.76 3.64
CA GLY A 84 -10.41 0.37 3.54
C GLY A 84 -10.28 -0.29 4.90
N ILE A 85 -10.12 -1.60 4.90
CA ILE A 85 -10.12 -2.44 6.10
C ILE A 85 -8.80 -3.22 6.17
N LEU A 86 -8.16 -3.18 7.33
CA LEU A 86 -7.06 -4.08 7.70
C LEU A 86 -7.65 -5.20 8.58
N CYS A 87 -7.65 -6.44 8.12
CA CYS A 87 -8.22 -7.56 8.86
C CYS A 87 -7.24 -8.72 9.02
N LEU A 88 -7.50 -9.58 9.99
CA LEU A 88 -6.78 -10.84 10.14
C LEU A 88 -7.23 -11.86 9.06
N GLU A 89 -6.33 -12.75 8.68
CA GLU A 89 -6.54 -13.76 7.64
C GLU A 89 -7.80 -14.62 7.85
N ASN A 90 -8.14 -14.95 9.10
CA ASN A 90 -9.31 -15.77 9.43
C ASN A 90 -10.67 -15.04 9.29
N LEU A 91 -10.67 -13.73 9.11
CA LEU A 91 -11.89 -12.92 8.94
C LEU A 91 -12.18 -12.58 7.49
N GLN A 92 -11.21 -12.78 6.64
CA GLN A 92 -11.20 -12.34 5.25
C GLN A 92 -12.40 -12.91 4.46
N GLU A 93 -12.64 -14.21 4.48
CA GLU A 93 -13.74 -14.84 3.71
C GLU A 93 -15.11 -14.24 4.04
N THR A 94 -15.33 -13.88 5.29
CA THR A 94 -16.59 -13.27 5.71
C THR A 94 -16.66 -11.83 5.27
N ILE A 95 -15.64 -11.04 5.55
CA ILE A 95 -15.62 -9.60 5.27
C ILE A 95 -15.66 -9.33 3.76
N CYS A 96 -14.87 -10.04 2.94
CA CYS A 96 -14.82 -9.79 1.49
C CYS A 96 -16.13 -10.09 0.75
N ARG A 97 -16.99 -10.94 1.30
CA ARG A 97 -18.33 -11.21 0.75
C ARG A 97 -19.31 -10.06 1.01
N GLU A 98 -19.05 -9.28 2.03
CA GLU A 98 -20.00 -8.29 2.55
C GLU A 98 -19.62 -6.84 2.24
N THR A 99 -18.36 -6.57 1.94
CA THR A 99 -17.85 -5.23 1.63
C THR A 99 -17.29 -5.13 0.21
N LYS A 100 -17.30 -3.90 -0.31
CA LYS A 100 -16.54 -3.51 -1.51
C LYS A 100 -15.33 -2.66 -1.17
N LEU A 101 -15.09 -2.40 0.11
CA LEU A 101 -13.93 -1.64 0.53
C LEU A 101 -12.64 -2.45 0.29
N PRO A 102 -11.55 -1.76 -0.04
CA PRO A 102 -10.24 -2.38 -0.16
C PRO A 102 -9.85 -3.12 1.10
N LEU A 103 -9.41 -4.38 0.97
CA LEU A 103 -8.93 -5.19 2.10
C LEU A 103 -7.41 -5.30 2.08
N ILE A 104 -6.79 -5.06 3.22
CA ILE A 104 -5.40 -5.40 3.49
C ILE A 104 -5.39 -6.53 4.52
N LEU A 105 -4.85 -7.68 4.13
CA LEU A 105 -4.79 -8.83 5.03
C LEU A 105 -3.53 -8.80 5.87
N HIS A 106 -3.70 -9.03 7.18
CA HIS A 106 -2.58 -9.30 8.06
C HIS A 106 -2.50 -10.79 8.36
N THR A 107 -1.39 -11.41 7.95
CA THR A 107 -1.17 -12.84 8.09
C THR A 107 0.23 -13.16 8.58
N ASN A 108 0.32 -14.15 9.47
CA ASN A 108 1.59 -14.70 9.93
C ASN A 108 1.81 -16.16 9.48
N SER A 109 0.82 -16.77 8.84
CA SER A 109 0.82 -18.17 8.43
C SER A 109 0.89 -18.38 6.92
N MET A 110 0.36 -17.46 6.11
CA MET A 110 0.32 -17.59 4.65
C MET A 110 1.72 -17.61 4.02
N GLY A 111 1.93 -18.61 3.17
CA GLY A 111 3.06 -18.70 2.27
C GLY A 111 2.76 -18.08 0.91
N ARG A 112 3.72 -18.22 -0.02
CA ARG A 112 3.66 -17.64 -1.37
C ARG A 112 2.37 -18.00 -2.13
N GLU A 113 2.04 -19.28 -2.19
CA GLU A 113 0.89 -19.79 -2.98
C GLU A 113 -0.44 -19.27 -2.46
N GLU A 114 -0.58 -19.20 -1.14
CA GLU A 114 -1.79 -18.68 -0.49
C GLU A 114 -1.94 -17.17 -0.74
N ILE A 115 -0.84 -16.41 -0.70
CA ILE A 115 -0.84 -14.99 -1.04
C ILE A 115 -1.33 -14.78 -2.48
N PHE A 116 -0.84 -15.61 -3.43
CA PHE A 116 -1.30 -15.54 -4.82
C PHE A 116 -2.80 -15.79 -4.95
N ARG A 117 -3.30 -16.83 -4.30
CA ARG A 117 -4.72 -17.17 -4.30
C ARG A 117 -5.58 -16.02 -3.78
N VAL A 118 -5.22 -15.50 -2.61
CA VAL A 118 -5.95 -14.43 -1.93
C VAL A 118 -5.99 -13.13 -2.75
N LEU A 119 -4.87 -12.72 -3.32
CA LEU A 119 -4.83 -11.51 -4.16
C LEU A 119 -5.60 -11.68 -5.47
N LYS A 120 -5.74 -12.91 -5.97
CA LYS A 120 -6.44 -13.19 -7.21
C LYS A 120 -7.95 -13.39 -7.02
N GLU A 121 -8.36 -14.10 -5.98
CA GLU A 121 -9.72 -14.60 -5.82
C GLU A 121 -10.56 -13.77 -4.84
N GLU A 122 -9.91 -13.11 -3.87
CA GLU A 122 -10.60 -12.62 -2.69
C GLU A 122 -10.55 -11.08 -2.54
N GLN A 123 -10.27 -10.36 -3.63
CA GLN A 123 -10.31 -8.89 -3.69
C GLN A 123 -9.41 -8.15 -2.68
N ALA A 124 -8.40 -8.83 -2.10
CA ALA A 124 -7.43 -8.16 -1.25
C ALA A 124 -6.54 -7.22 -2.08
N GLU A 125 -6.42 -5.97 -1.67
CA GLU A 125 -5.52 -4.99 -2.28
C GLU A 125 -4.08 -5.12 -1.79
N GLY A 126 -3.88 -5.77 -0.65
CA GLY A 126 -2.56 -5.89 -0.08
C GLY A 126 -2.43 -6.96 1.01
N ILE A 127 -1.19 -7.36 1.23
CA ILE A 127 -0.81 -8.31 2.27
C ILE A 127 0.19 -7.63 3.21
N SER A 128 0.03 -7.84 4.50
CA SER A 128 1.00 -7.52 5.52
C SER A 128 1.28 -8.74 6.40
N GLY A 129 2.41 -8.77 7.07
CA GLY A 129 2.73 -9.84 8.00
C GLY A 129 4.07 -10.52 7.72
N ARG A 130 4.24 -11.71 8.27
CA ARG A 130 5.55 -12.35 8.40
C ARG A 130 6.24 -12.57 7.05
N TYR A 131 5.54 -13.15 6.07
CA TYR A 131 6.15 -13.53 4.80
C TYR A 131 6.71 -12.31 4.04
N VAL A 132 5.91 -11.27 3.87
CA VAL A 132 6.31 -10.04 3.14
C VAL A 132 7.28 -9.14 3.93
N SER A 133 7.47 -9.42 5.21
CA SER A 133 8.43 -8.72 6.08
C SER A 133 9.74 -9.48 6.27
N ASP A 134 9.87 -10.68 5.70
CA ASP A 134 11.08 -11.48 5.78
C ASP A 134 12.16 -10.88 4.84
N PRO A 135 13.33 -10.48 5.35
CA PRO A 135 14.41 -9.95 4.54
C PRO A 135 14.97 -10.92 3.47
N GLN A 136 14.66 -12.21 3.58
CA GLN A 136 15.07 -13.22 2.60
C GLN A 136 14.12 -13.30 1.40
N VAL A 137 12.93 -12.70 1.49
CA VAL A 137 11.95 -12.66 0.40
C VAL A 137 12.29 -11.53 -0.56
N ASP A 138 12.61 -11.87 -1.80
CA ASP A 138 12.71 -10.90 -2.89
C ASP A 138 11.31 -10.42 -3.28
N LEU A 139 10.94 -9.23 -2.78
CA LEU A 139 9.63 -8.64 -3.06
C LEU A 139 9.46 -8.24 -4.53
N MET A 140 10.55 -7.96 -5.25
CA MET A 140 10.46 -7.63 -6.67
C MET A 140 10.22 -8.88 -7.51
N GLU A 141 10.87 -9.99 -7.18
CA GLU A 141 10.58 -11.30 -7.79
C GLU A 141 9.14 -11.73 -7.51
N LEU A 142 8.67 -11.58 -6.27
CA LEU A 142 7.28 -11.84 -5.91
C LEU A 142 6.31 -11.02 -6.75
N LYS A 143 6.55 -9.72 -6.92
CA LYS A 143 5.73 -8.82 -7.75
C LYS A 143 5.72 -9.25 -9.22
N ARG A 144 6.89 -9.60 -9.80
CA ARG A 144 6.95 -10.10 -11.19
C ARG A 144 6.12 -11.37 -11.36
N SER A 145 6.22 -12.28 -10.41
CA SER A 145 5.42 -13.51 -10.40
C SER A 145 3.92 -13.25 -10.31
N LEU A 146 3.49 -12.32 -9.43
CA LEU A 146 2.09 -11.88 -9.33
C LEU A 146 1.60 -11.29 -10.66
N ARG A 147 2.38 -10.40 -11.27
CA ARG A 147 2.05 -9.80 -12.58
C ARG A 147 1.96 -10.86 -13.67
N GLY A 148 2.85 -11.86 -13.67
CA GLY A 148 2.80 -12.99 -14.59
C GLY A 148 1.54 -13.84 -14.48
N GLN A 149 0.84 -13.80 -13.35
CA GLN A 149 -0.47 -14.45 -13.14
C GLN A 149 -1.67 -13.52 -13.38
N GLY A 150 -1.43 -12.32 -13.88
CA GLY A 150 -2.47 -11.34 -14.20
C GLY A 150 -2.94 -10.50 -13.02
N ILE A 151 -2.22 -10.54 -11.87
CA ILE A 151 -2.51 -9.69 -10.71
C ILE A 151 -1.84 -8.34 -10.94
N PRO A 152 -2.60 -7.22 -10.92
CA PRO A 152 -2.04 -5.90 -11.17
C PRO A 152 -1.16 -5.45 -10.00
N VAL A 153 0.15 -5.42 -10.22
CA VAL A 153 1.13 -4.92 -9.26
C VAL A 153 2.16 -4.02 -9.96
N ASN A 154 2.64 -3.00 -9.27
CA ASN A 154 3.69 -2.16 -9.79
C ASN A 154 5.05 -2.84 -9.63
N THR A 155 5.68 -3.22 -10.75
CA THR A 155 7.02 -3.82 -10.78
C THR A 155 8.12 -2.78 -10.99
N PHE A 156 7.77 -1.51 -11.21
CA PHE A 156 8.70 -0.42 -11.54
C PHE A 156 9.58 -0.69 -12.77
N GLU A 157 9.21 -1.69 -13.57
CA GLU A 157 9.88 -2.00 -14.82
C GLU A 157 9.36 -1.09 -15.94
N SER A 158 10.25 -0.73 -16.87
CA SER A 158 9.86 0.03 -18.05
C SER A 158 8.81 -0.74 -18.88
N SER A 159 7.81 -0.01 -19.37
CA SER A 159 6.87 -0.54 -20.36
C SER A 159 7.37 -0.42 -21.79
N ILE A 160 8.52 0.23 -21.99
CA ILE A 160 9.16 0.47 -23.28
C ILE A 160 10.33 -0.48 -23.41
N ALA A 161 10.44 -1.18 -24.54
CA ALA A 161 11.59 -2.02 -24.85
C ALA A 161 12.73 -1.18 -25.44
N TRP A 162 13.97 -1.67 -25.33
CA TRP A 162 15.12 -0.97 -25.91
C TRP A 162 14.97 -0.74 -27.42
N GLU A 163 14.33 -1.67 -28.11
CA GLU A 163 14.07 -1.68 -29.55
C GLU A 163 13.11 -0.55 -29.99
N ASP A 164 12.33 -0.01 -29.07
CA ASP A 164 11.39 1.09 -29.35
C ASP A 164 12.07 2.44 -29.41
N PHE A 165 13.34 2.54 -28.96
CA PHE A 165 14.07 3.79 -28.97
C PHE A 165 14.74 4.07 -30.33
N LYS A 166 14.71 5.34 -30.72
CA LYS A 166 15.49 5.84 -31.85
C LYS A 166 16.92 6.14 -31.38
N LEU A 167 17.85 5.26 -31.71
CA LEU A 167 19.26 5.42 -31.35
C LEU A 167 19.95 6.45 -32.24
N ASN A 168 20.97 7.12 -31.68
CA ASN A 168 21.89 7.96 -32.45
C ASN A 168 22.91 7.10 -33.24
N GLY A 169 23.84 7.72 -33.95
CA GLY A 169 24.87 7.03 -34.76
C GLY A 169 25.81 6.15 -33.98
N ASP A 170 25.91 6.34 -32.64
CA ASP A 170 26.75 5.57 -31.73
C ASP A 170 25.95 4.48 -30.98
N GLY A 171 24.68 4.28 -31.31
CA GLY A 171 23.82 3.30 -30.66
C GLY A 171 23.33 3.72 -29.26
N LEU A 172 23.30 5.02 -28.97
CA LEU A 172 22.94 5.58 -27.69
C LEU A 172 21.64 6.39 -27.79
N ILE A 173 20.96 6.58 -26.65
CA ILE A 173 19.83 7.50 -26.49
C ILE A 173 20.20 8.66 -25.54
N PRO A 174 19.76 9.90 -25.82
CA PRO A 174 19.89 10.97 -24.86
C PRO A 174 18.90 10.77 -23.70
N VAL A 175 19.39 10.97 -22.47
CA VAL A 175 18.59 10.84 -21.25
C VAL A 175 18.72 12.07 -20.40
N ILE A 176 17.59 12.54 -19.90
CA ILE A 176 17.54 13.58 -18.88
C ILE A 176 17.24 12.87 -17.55
N VAL A 177 18.15 13.05 -16.59
CA VAL A 177 17.94 12.56 -15.22
C VAL A 177 17.35 13.71 -14.42
N GLN A 178 16.18 13.46 -13.83
CA GLN A 178 15.46 14.42 -12.99
C GLN A 178 15.24 13.82 -11.61
N ASP A 179 15.51 14.60 -10.57
CA ASP A 179 15.16 14.22 -9.20
C ASP A 179 13.64 14.31 -9.02
N TYR A 180 13.00 13.20 -8.68
CA TYR A 180 11.55 13.12 -8.60
C TYR A 180 10.93 13.88 -7.40
N ARG A 181 11.75 14.34 -6.43
CA ARG A 181 11.29 15.09 -5.25
C ARG A 181 11.44 16.59 -5.42
N THR A 182 12.52 17.00 -6.10
CA THR A 182 12.86 18.43 -6.23
C THR A 182 12.58 18.98 -7.63
N ASP A 183 12.28 18.09 -8.59
CA ASP A 183 12.18 18.41 -10.01
C ASP A 183 13.46 19.00 -10.63
N GLU A 184 14.57 19.00 -9.89
CA GLU A 184 15.86 19.41 -10.40
C GLU A 184 16.38 18.44 -11.45
N VAL A 185 16.99 18.96 -12.49
CA VAL A 185 17.65 18.19 -13.56
C VAL A 185 19.16 18.22 -13.33
N PRO A 186 19.72 17.26 -12.57
CA PRO A 186 21.15 17.23 -12.27
C PRO A 186 22.02 16.86 -13.47
N MET A 187 21.47 16.17 -14.48
CA MET A 187 22.30 15.61 -15.54
C MET A 187 21.53 15.41 -16.85
N LEU A 188 22.22 15.67 -17.96
CA LEU A 188 21.92 15.12 -19.28
C LEU A 188 23.05 14.16 -19.66
N ALA A 189 22.71 12.96 -20.06
CA ALA A 189 23.67 11.91 -20.41
C ALA A 189 23.24 11.14 -21.68
N TYR A 190 24.08 10.21 -22.10
CA TYR A 190 23.75 9.22 -23.12
C TYR A 190 23.77 7.85 -22.50
N MET A 191 22.77 7.04 -22.81
CA MET A 191 22.55 5.72 -22.23
C MET A 191 22.63 4.64 -23.32
N ASN A 192 23.30 3.55 -23.01
CA ASN A 192 23.32 2.35 -23.83
C ASN A 192 22.29 1.34 -23.32
N ARG A 193 22.15 0.22 -24.00
CA ARG A 193 21.23 -0.86 -23.62
C ARG A 193 21.48 -1.41 -22.21
N GLU A 194 22.75 -1.66 -21.88
CA GLU A 194 23.14 -2.22 -20.57
C GLU A 194 22.74 -1.30 -19.38
N ALA A 195 22.78 0.02 -19.61
CA ALA A 195 22.38 0.99 -18.59
C ALA A 195 20.86 1.17 -18.52
N PHE A 196 20.12 0.75 -19.56
CA PHE A 196 18.66 0.78 -19.57
C PHE A 196 18.04 -0.47 -18.91
N GLU A 197 18.61 -1.65 -19.13
CA GLU A 197 18.19 -2.95 -18.56
C GLU A 197 18.71 -3.14 -17.13
#